data_bebaf2ced90ae4081143fe1045cddc05
#
_entry.id   bebaf2ced90ae4081143fe1045cddc05
#
_cell.length_a   1.000
_cell.length_b   1.000
_cell.length_c   1.000
_cell.angle_alpha   90.00
_cell.angle_beta   90.00
_cell.angle_gamma   90.00
#
_symmetry.space_group_name_H-M   'P 1'
#
loop_
_entity.id
_entity.type
_entity.pdbx_description
1 polymer ?
#
loop_
_entity_poly.entity_id
_entity_poly.type
_entity_poly.pdbx_seq_one_letter_code
_entity_poly.pdbx_strand_id
1 'polypeptide(L)'
;MMRLHRASVITALCMLAQVATAYGECAWVIWATREAPEGGAYSFPVQANDTRQTCEAHMWSAIEHAVQQGVARREGEGPVLVYKDGKSAAFRCLPDTVDPRGPKGK
;
A
#
# COMPACT_ATOMS: atom_id res chain seq x y z
N MET A 1 24.84 -14.99 -3.34
CA MET A 1 24.98 -15.43 -1.95
C MET A 1 24.87 -14.28 -0.97
N MET A 2 25.66 -13.25 -1.14
CA MET A 2 25.61 -12.11 -0.21
C MET A 2 24.26 -11.43 -0.17
N ARG A 3 23.56 -11.35 -1.28
CA ARG A 3 22.24 -10.72 -1.32
C ARG A 3 21.23 -11.47 -0.49
N LEU A 4 21.21 -12.79 -0.57
CA LEU A 4 20.31 -13.60 0.22
C LEU A 4 20.60 -13.47 1.70
N HIS A 5 21.88 -13.39 2.03
CA HIS A 5 22.28 -13.25 3.43
C HIS A 5 21.81 -11.92 4.00
N ARG A 6 21.95 -10.84 3.26
CA ARG A 6 21.48 -9.52 3.71
C ARG A 6 19.97 -9.48 3.87
N ALA A 7 19.24 -10.04 2.92
CA ALA A 7 17.79 -10.07 2.99
C ALA A 7 17.32 -10.82 4.22
N SER A 8 17.97 -11.93 4.57
CA SER A 8 17.62 -12.70 5.75
C SER A 8 17.85 -11.90 7.03
N VAL A 9 18.95 -11.17 7.10
CA VAL A 9 19.26 -10.37 8.27
C VAL A 9 18.24 -9.27 8.46
N ILE A 10 17.88 -8.58 7.39
CA ILE A 10 16.91 -7.50 7.48
C ILE A 10 15.54 -8.03 7.92
N THR A 11 15.11 -9.15 7.37
CA THR A 11 13.85 -9.77 7.74
C THR A 11 13.85 -10.16 9.22
N ALA A 12 14.94 -10.75 9.70
CA ALA A 12 15.03 -11.15 11.09
C ALA A 12 14.96 -9.94 12.02
N LEU A 13 15.63 -8.85 11.68
CA LEU A 13 15.60 -7.63 12.48
C LEU A 13 14.20 -7.04 12.55
N CYS A 14 13.49 -7.05 11.43
CA CYS A 14 12.12 -6.54 11.41
C CYS A 14 11.19 -7.39 12.27
N MET A 15 11.37 -8.70 12.25
CA MET A 15 10.57 -9.58 13.09
C MET A 15 10.84 -9.36 14.57
N LEU A 16 12.10 -9.16 14.92
CA LEU A 16 12.46 -8.86 16.30
C LEU A 16 11.89 -7.54 16.77
N ALA A 17 11.91 -6.54 15.87
CA ALA A 17 11.34 -5.24 16.19
C ALA A 17 9.83 -5.35 16.42
N GLN A 18 9.16 -6.19 15.65
CA GLN A 18 7.73 -6.41 15.83
C GLN A 18 7.42 -6.99 17.20
N VAL A 19 8.23 -7.93 17.63
CA VAL A 19 8.06 -8.53 18.95
C VAL A 19 8.29 -7.48 20.03
N ALA A 20 9.23 -6.58 19.80
CA ALA A 20 9.57 -5.56 20.79
C ALA A 20 8.51 -4.46 20.86
N THR A 21 8.31 -3.68 19.79
CA THR A 21 7.37 -2.57 19.83
C THR A 21 7.07 -1.94 18.48
N ALA A 22 7.95 -2.06 17.53
CA ALA A 22 7.96 -1.19 16.37
C ALA A 22 7.41 -1.87 15.12
N TYR A 23 6.15 -2.26 15.16
CA TYR A 23 5.55 -2.99 14.05
C TYR A 23 5.57 -2.20 12.76
N GLY A 24 5.10 -0.96 12.79
CA GLY A 24 4.94 -0.16 11.60
C GLY A 24 6.24 0.24 10.94
N GLU A 25 7.36 0.12 11.64
CA GLU A 25 8.64 0.51 11.09
C GLU A 25 9.25 -0.54 10.19
N CYS A 26 8.77 -1.77 10.29
CA CYS A 26 9.28 -2.88 9.48
C CYS A 26 8.45 -3.16 8.24
N ALA A 27 7.25 -2.62 8.18
CA ALA A 27 6.39 -2.86 7.03
C ALA A 27 5.51 -1.66 6.77
N TRP A 28 5.43 -1.29 5.52
CA TRP A 28 4.54 -0.25 5.03
C TRP A 28 3.67 -0.87 3.95
N VAL A 29 2.39 -0.64 4.02
CA VAL A 29 1.43 -1.30 3.14
C VAL A 29 0.78 -0.26 2.24
N ILE A 30 0.73 -0.57 0.95
CA ILE A 30 -0.08 0.22 0.02
C ILE A 30 -1.51 -0.23 0.19
N TRP A 31 -2.38 0.70 0.56
CA TRP A 31 -3.80 0.46 0.68
C TRP A 31 -4.54 1.11 -0.48
N ALA A 32 -5.48 0.38 -1.06
CA ALA A 32 -6.39 0.92 -2.06
C ALA A 32 -7.76 1.07 -1.45
N THR A 33 -8.42 2.18 -1.73
CA THR A 33 -9.80 2.42 -1.30
C THR A 33 -10.65 2.60 -2.54
N ARG A 34 -11.68 1.79 -2.70
CA ARG A 34 -12.54 1.80 -3.88
C ARG A 34 -14.00 1.99 -3.48
N GLU A 35 -14.79 2.46 -4.41
CA GLU A 35 -16.21 2.60 -4.21
C GLU A 35 -16.90 1.24 -4.27
N ALA A 36 -17.80 0.99 -3.35
CA ALA A 36 -18.56 -0.25 -3.32
C ALA A 36 -19.80 -0.13 -4.22
N PRO A 37 -20.25 -1.24 -4.84
CA PRO A 37 -21.43 -1.19 -5.70
C PRO A 37 -22.69 -0.70 -5.01
N GLU A 38 -22.84 -1.01 -3.72
CA GLU A 38 -24.00 -0.62 -2.94
C GLU A 38 -23.85 0.73 -2.26
N GLY A 39 -22.81 1.47 -2.61
CA GLY A 39 -22.51 2.74 -1.98
C GLY A 39 -21.48 2.59 -0.89
N GLY A 40 -20.88 3.71 -0.48
CA GLY A 40 -19.79 3.69 0.48
C GLY A 40 -18.47 3.32 -0.17
N ALA A 41 -17.51 2.97 0.64
CA ALA A 41 -16.17 2.66 0.17
C ALA A 41 -15.58 1.52 1.00
N TYR A 42 -14.64 0.79 0.40
CA TYR A 42 -13.93 -0.27 1.10
C TYR A 42 -12.45 -0.18 0.79
N SER A 43 -11.63 -0.62 1.73
CA SER A 43 -10.18 -0.59 1.59
C SER A 43 -9.62 -1.99 1.66
N PHE A 44 -8.54 -2.22 0.92
CA PHE A 44 -7.86 -3.51 0.93
C PHE A 44 -6.37 -3.30 0.72
N PRO A 45 -5.52 -4.18 1.28
CA PRO A 45 -4.09 -4.08 1.09
C PRO A 45 -3.69 -4.58 -0.29
N VAL A 46 -2.72 -3.90 -0.87
CA VAL A 46 -2.23 -4.23 -2.21
C VAL A 46 -0.85 -4.85 -2.16
N GLN A 47 0.06 -4.24 -1.40
CA GLN A 47 1.46 -4.67 -1.38
C GLN A 47 2.12 -4.17 -0.12
N ALA A 48 2.99 -5.00 0.46
CA ALA A 48 3.79 -4.63 1.62
C ALA A 48 5.21 -4.27 1.18
N ASN A 49 5.83 -3.35 1.90
CA ASN A 49 7.17 -2.85 1.59
C ASN A 49 7.94 -2.64 2.89
N ASP A 50 9.27 -2.60 2.79
CA ASP A 50 10.15 -2.43 3.94
C ASP A 50 10.07 -1.04 4.55
N THR A 51 10.01 -0.02 3.69
CA THR A 51 10.09 1.37 4.13
C THR A 51 8.97 2.16 3.49
N ARG A 52 8.67 3.31 4.10
CA ARG A 52 7.70 4.23 3.55
C ARG A 52 8.12 4.72 2.17
N GLN A 53 9.40 5.03 2.02
CA GLN A 53 9.93 5.53 0.76
C GLN A 53 9.73 4.53 -0.37
N THR A 54 10.05 3.27 -0.12
CA THR A 54 9.85 2.20 -1.10
C THR A 54 8.38 1.99 -1.39
N CYS A 55 7.55 2.05 -0.36
CA CYS A 55 6.11 1.92 -0.52
C CYS A 55 5.56 3.00 -1.45
N GLU A 56 5.94 4.24 -1.21
CA GLU A 56 5.47 5.35 -2.05
C GLU A 56 5.98 5.25 -3.47
N ALA A 57 7.23 4.83 -3.63
CA ALA A 57 7.79 4.65 -4.98
C ALA A 57 7.02 3.59 -5.76
N HIS A 58 6.72 2.47 -5.12
CA HIS A 58 5.95 1.40 -5.76
C HIS A 58 4.52 1.84 -6.06
N MET A 59 3.92 2.59 -5.15
CA MET A 59 2.57 3.10 -5.34
C MET A 59 2.49 4.00 -6.57
N TRP A 60 3.40 4.97 -6.67
CA TRP A 60 3.40 5.87 -7.81
C TRP A 60 3.75 5.16 -9.11
N SER A 61 4.65 4.18 -9.04
CA SER A 61 4.99 3.38 -10.22
C SER A 61 3.78 2.60 -10.73
N ALA A 62 2.98 2.03 -9.83
CA ALA A 62 1.79 1.31 -10.21
C ALA A 62 0.74 2.23 -10.83
N ILE A 63 0.59 3.43 -10.27
CA ILE A 63 -0.34 4.42 -10.81
C ILE A 63 0.09 4.82 -12.22
N GLU A 64 1.36 5.13 -12.41
CA GLU A 64 1.90 5.47 -13.72
C GLU A 64 1.69 4.36 -14.72
N HIS A 65 1.93 3.13 -14.30
CA HIS A 65 1.75 1.98 -15.18
C HIS A 65 0.31 1.85 -15.65
N ALA A 66 -0.64 2.02 -14.74
CA ALA A 66 -2.06 1.93 -15.09
C ALA A 66 -2.45 3.01 -16.11
N VAL A 67 -1.90 4.21 -15.94
CA VAL A 67 -2.16 5.31 -16.87
C VAL A 67 -1.55 5.00 -18.24
N GLN A 68 -0.32 4.52 -18.27
CA GLN A 68 0.36 4.21 -19.53
C GLN A 68 -0.33 3.07 -20.28
N GLN A 69 -0.88 2.12 -19.55
CA GLN A 69 -1.62 1.01 -20.17
C GLN A 69 -3.03 1.40 -20.61
N GLY A 70 -3.46 2.62 -20.31
CA GLY A 70 -4.80 3.06 -20.70
C GLY A 70 -5.91 2.44 -19.86
N VAL A 71 -5.57 1.83 -18.73
CA VAL A 71 -6.54 1.19 -17.85
C VAL A 71 -7.32 2.23 -17.05
N ALA A 72 -6.67 3.33 -16.69
CA ALA A 72 -7.25 4.37 -15.87
C ALA A 72 -6.55 5.70 -16.16
N ARG A 73 -7.11 6.78 -15.64
CA ARG A 73 -6.48 8.10 -15.71
C ARG A 73 -6.33 8.65 -14.30
N ARG A 74 -5.38 9.56 -14.12
CA ARG A 74 -5.19 10.20 -12.82
C ARG A 74 -6.26 11.25 -12.59
N GLU A 75 -6.71 11.35 -11.35
CA GLU A 75 -7.63 12.39 -10.91
C GLU A 75 -6.83 13.42 -10.11
N GLY A 76 -6.56 14.58 -10.70
CA GLY A 76 -5.77 15.59 -10.03
C GLY A 76 -4.34 15.16 -9.82
N GLU A 77 -3.71 15.69 -8.78
CA GLU A 77 -2.30 15.43 -8.47
C GLU A 77 -2.10 14.34 -7.42
N GLY A 78 -3.17 13.91 -6.78
CA GLY A 78 -3.10 12.90 -5.74
C GLY A 78 -3.01 11.49 -6.29
N PRO A 79 -2.84 10.53 -5.40
CA PRO A 79 -2.73 9.12 -5.79
C PRO A 79 -4.11 8.49 -6.03
N VAL A 80 -4.83 9.05 -6.97
CA VAL A 80 -6.19 8.61 -7.29
C VAL A 80 -6.28 8.28 -8.78
N LEU A 81 -6.86 7.12 -9.07
CA LEU A 81 -7.13 6.68 -10.44
C LEU A 81 -8.63 6.63 -10.68
N VAL A 82 -9.03 7.01 -11.88
CA VAL A 82 -10.40 6.86 -12.33
C VAL A 82 -10.41 5.88 -13.48
N TYR A 83 -11.14 4.80 -13.33
CA TYR A 83 -11.23 3.75 -14.32
C TYR A 83 -12.29 4.05 -15.37
N LYS A 84 -12.31 3.25 -16.42
CA LYS A 84 -13.21 3.49 -17.55
C LYS A 84 -14.68 3.39 -17.18
N ASP A 85 -14.99 2.63 -16.14
CA ASP A 85 -16.37 2.50 -15.68
C ASP A 85 -16.81 3.70 -14.80
N GLY A 86 -15.94 4.68 -14.64
CA GLY A 86 -16.24 5.88 -13.84
C GLY A 86 -15.93 5.74 -12.36
N LYS A 87 -15.58 4.56 -11.92
CA LYS A 87 -15.24 4.34 -10.51
C LYS A 87 -13.80 4.75 -10.25
N SER A 88 -13.53 5.14 -9.02
CA SER A 88 -12.20 5.61 -8.64
C SER A 88 -11.58 4.72 -7.58
N ALA A 89 -10.26 4.78 -7.50
CA ALA A 89 -9.49 4.13 -6.45
C ALA A 89 -8.45 5.11 -5.94
N ALA A 90 -8.38 5.26 -4.63
CA ALA A 90 -7.38 6.09 -3.99
C ALA A 90 -6.37 5.18 -3.30
N PHE A 91 -5.12 5.56 -3.34
CA PHE A 91 -4.04 4.75 -2.77
C PHE A 91 -3.30 5.52 -1.70
N ARG A 92 -2.78 4.83 -0.72
CA ARG A 92 -1.92 5.45 0.28
C ARG A 92 -1.05 4.40 0.95
N CYS A 93 0.08 4.85 1.46
CA CYS A 93 1.01 4.00 2.21
C CYS A 93 0.81 4.24 3.69
N LEU A 94 0.54 3.18 4.43
CA LEU A 94 0.35 3.26 5.87
C LEU A 94 1.25 2.24 6.56
N PRO A 95 1.68 2.52 7.79
CA PRO A 95 2.40 1.52 8.59
C PRO A 95 1.54 0.28 8.79
N ASP A 96 2.20 -0.85 8.91
CA ASP A 96 1.54 -2.14 9.10
C ASP A 96 0.57 -2.15 10.28
N THR A 97 0.83 -1.33 11.28
CA THR A 97 -0.02 -1.25 12.47
C THR A 97 -1.30 -0.45 12.26
N VAL A 98 -1.42 0.25 11.14
CA VAL A 98 -2.59 1.09 10.86
C VAL A 98 -3.47 0.39 9.84
N ASP A 99 -4.72 0.17 10.19
CA ASP A 99 -5.70 -0.43 9.29
C ASP A 99 -6.74 0.65 8.96
N PRO A 100 -6.80 1.10 7.69
CA PRO A 100 -7.74 2.16 7.33
C PRO A 100 -9.21 1.72 7.39
N ARG A 101 -9.46 0.43 7.57
CA ARG A 101 -10.82 -0.07 7.72
C ARG A 101 -11.37 0.17 9.12
N GLY A 102 -10.51 0.62 10.04
CA GLY A 102 -10.87 0.89 11.41
C GLY A 102 -10.49 -0.22 12.35
N PRO A 103 -10.70 -0.03 13.64
CA PRO A 103 -10.35 -1.04 14.62
C PRO A 103 -11.10 -2.35 14.40
N LYS A 104 -10.45 -3.44 14.74
CA LYS A 104 -11.07 -4.75 14.66
C LYS A 104 -12.29 -4.83 15.55
N GLY A 105 -13.29 -5.52 15.06
CA GLY A 105 -14.52 -5.69 15.82
C GLY A 105 -15.54 -4.59 15.60
N LYS A 106 -15.27 -3.74 14.68
CA LYS A 106 -16.15 -2.63 14.31
C LYS A 106 -16.91 -2.90 13.05
#